data_3353aa481a394c74839f191651d18e01
#
_entry.id   3353aa481a394c74839f191651d18e01
#
_cell.length_a   1.000
_cell.length_b   1.000
_cell.length_c   1.000
_cell.angle_alpha   90.00
_cell.angle_beta   90.00
_cell.angle_gamma   90.00
#
_symmetry.space_group_name_H-M   'P 1'
#
loop_
_entity.id
_entity.type
_entity.pdbx_description
1 polymer ?
#
loop_
_entity_poly.entity_id
_entity_poly.type
_entity_poly.pdbx_seq_one_letter_code
_entity_poly.pdbx_strand_id
1 'polypeptide(L)'
;MTLSLRFTGAEVLRPGGLDRAPLSIAGGKIRDGGGRNVDLSGFIILPGIVDIHGDGFERHLAPRRGAMKDIGAGLVAAEAELAANGITTAVLAQFYSWEGGMRGPEFAHLVMEGLAGVRADLVTDLHAQLRVETSMVDHYGAIAAFITAHRIGYVVFNDHLPHEALEAGKRPARLTGQALRIGRNPEKHLAMMQTLHEGMHRVPGALGKLSAQLARAGVIMGSHDDRSACARDRWRSLGARIAEFPETVEAAEAARAGGDAIVMGAPNVVRGGSHNGNASAPDMAAMGLIDALASDYHYPSLRRAAFLLADAGLHDLAGAWHLVSKGPATVLGLADRGDLAPGQRADLMVVDSRTRRVAATISGGRISYLAGAAAARMIG
;
A
#
# COMPACT_ATOMS: atom_id res chain seq x y z
N MET A 1 25.40 5.59 5.77
CA MET A 1 25.76 5.16 7.13
C MET A 1 24.50 4.85 7.92
N THR A 2 24.48 3.77 8.71
CA THR A 2 23.41 3.44 9.65
C THR A 2 23.72 4.00 11.03
N LEU A 3 22.67 4.36 11.77
CA LEU A 3 22.78 4.88 13.13
C LEU A 3 23.21 3.79 14.12
N SER A 4 23.89 4.23 15.21
CA SER A 4 24.13 3.43 16.42
C SER A 4 23.65 4.25 17.61
N LEU A 5 22.39 4.06 18.02
CA LEU A 5 21.70 4.86 19.02
C LEU A 5 20.99 3.97 20.04
N ARG A 6 20.87 4.49 21.26
CA ARG A 6 20.07 3.94 22.34
C ARG A 6 19.06 5.00 22.79
N PHE A 7 17.80 4.77 22.52
CA PHE A 7 16.70 5.64 22.91
C PHE A 7 16.28 5.34 24.34
N THR A 8 16.18 6.37 25.17
CA THR A 8 15.77 6.30 26.57
C THR A 8 14.66 7.30 26.83
N GLY A 9 13.89 7.12 27.92
CA GLY A 9 12.84 8.05 28.35
C GLY A 9 11.54 8.00 27.53
N ALA A 10 11.54 7.42 26.33
CA ALA A 10 10.33 7.22 25.52
C ALA A 10 9.50 6.04 26.02
N GLU A 11 8.21 6.05 25.66
CA GLU A 11 7.39 4.85 25.67
C GLU A 11 7.60 4.13 24.31
N VAL A 12 7.79 2.81 24.36
CA VAL A 12 8.06 1.98 23.18
C VAL A 12 6.93 0.98 23.00
N LEU A 13 6.31 0.96 21.83
CA LEU A 13 5.27 0.00 21.52
C LEU A 13 5.88 -1.35 21.18
N ARG A 14 5.59 -2.35 22.00
CA ARG A 14 5.96 -3.75 21.81
C ARG A 14 4.71 -4.63 21.68
N PRO A 15 4.82 -5.92 21.33
CA PRO A 15 3.66 -6.80 21.22
C PRO A 15 2.78 -6.85 22.47
N GLY A 16 3.35 -6.65 23.65
CA GLY A 16 2.64 -6.61 24.94
C GLY A 16 2.08 -5.24 25.34
N GLY A 17 2.19 -4.24 24.48
CA GLY A 17 1.77 -2.87 24.76
C GLY A 17 2.95 -1.89 24.89
N LEU A 18 2.68 -0.70 25.48
CA LEU A 18 3.70 0.31 25.74
C LEU A 18 4.54 -0.04 26.96
N ASP A 19 5.86 0.03 26.83
CA ASP A 19 6.79 -0.03 27.94
C ASP A 19 7.84 1.10 27.87
N ARG A 20 8.67 1.23 28.92
CA ARG A 20 9.72 2.26 28.99
C ARG A 20 11.14 1.67 28.93
N ALA A 21 11.27 0.40 28.59
CA ALA A 21 12.58 -0.19 28.39
C ALA A 21 13.29 0.48 27.20
N PRO A 22 14.58 0.80 27.31
CA PRO A 22 15.34 1.41 26.24
C PRO A 22 15.27 0.59 24.95
N LEU A 23 15.28 1.27 23.80
CA LEU A 23 15.38 0.68 22.47
C LEU A 23 16.72 1.02 21.86
N SER A 24 17.48 0.04 21.42
CA SER A 24 18.76 0.23 20.76
C SER A 24 18.72 -0.16 19.29
N ILE A 25 19.42 0.61 18.45
CA ILE A 25 19.59 0.31 17.02
C ILE A 25 21.08 0.38 16.67
N ALA A 26 21.55 -0.57 15.87
CA ALA A 26 22.89 -0.56 15.30
C ALA A 26 22.95 -1.46 14.06
N GLY A 27 23.73 -1.05 13.05
CA GLY A 27 23.89 -1.83 11.82
C GLY A 27 22.59 -2.07 11.06
N GLY A 28 21.66 -1.12 11.11
CA GLY A 28 20.35 -1.22 10.45
C GLY A 28 19.35 -2.13 11.15
N LYS A 29 19.64 -2.62 12.37
CA LYS A 29 18.79 -3.56 13.10
C LYS A 29 18.51 -3.08 14.53
N ILE A 30 17.41 -3.56 15.10
CA ILE A 30 17.11 -3.48 16.53
C ILE A 30 18.10 -4.36 17.28
N ARG A 31 18.61 -3.90 18.44
CA ARG A 31 19.60 -4.56 19.27
C ARG A 31 19.17 -4.59 20.75
N ASP A 32 19.72 -5.52 21.51
CA ASP A 32 19.48 -5.60 22.96
C ASP A 32 20.18 -4.51 23.77
N GLY A 33 21.13 -3.77 23.18
CA GLY A 33 21.83 -2.69 23.84
C GLY A 33 22.88 -2.03 22.95
N GLY A 34 23.58 -1.04 23.52
CA GLY A 34 24.65 -0.29 22.83
C GLY A 34 24.15 0.96 22.11
N GLY A 35 25.09 1.72 21.54
CA GLY A 35 24.83 2.97 20.86
C GLY A 35 24.89 4.21 21.78
N ARG A 36 24.93 5.41 21.15
CA ARG A 36 24.88 6.70 21.84
C ARG A 36 23.50 6.91 22.46
N ASN A 37 23.45 7.30 23.72
CA ASN A 37 22.17 7.59 24.37
C ASN A 37 21.50 8.83 23.77
N VAL A 38 20.20 8.73 23.54
CA VAL A 38 19.32 9.83 23.11
C VAL A 38 18.08 9.79 24.02
N ASP A 39 17.90 10.84 24.81
CA ASP A 39 16.70 10.99 25.63
C ASP A 39 15.52 11.44 24.76
N LEU A 40 14.51 10.58 24.68
CA LEU A 40 13.25 10.84 23.99
C LEU A 40 12.06 10.91 24.97
N SER A 41 12.28 11.44 26.19
CA SER A 41 11.19 11.71 27.13
C SER A 41 10.13 12.61 26.48
N GLY A 42 8.84 12.20 26.61
CA GLY A 42 7.69 12.88 25.99
C GLY A 42 7.40 12.41 24.55
N PHE A 43 8.08 11.37 24.08
CA PHE A 43 7.80 10.73 22.80
C PHE A 43 7.36 9.28 22.98
N ILE A 44 6.71 8.77 21.95
CA ILE A 44 6.40 7.34 21.79
C ILE A 44 7.18 6.83 20.57
N ILE A 45 7.82 5.67 20.72
CA ILE A 45 8.47 4.96 19.61
C ILE A 45 7.56 3.82 19.18
N LEU A 46 7.22 3.80 17.91
CA LEU A 46 6.31 2.85 17.28
C LEU A 46 7.05 2.10 16.16
N PRO A 47 6.70 0.86 15.84
CA PRO A 47 7.17 0.22 14.61
C PRO A 47 6.91 1.11 13.40
N GLY A 48 7.83 1.12 12.44
CA GLY A 48 7.66 1.82 11.18
C GLY A 48 6.44 1.31 10.44
N ILE A 49 5.74 2.21 9.78
CA ILE A 49 4.54 1.86 8.99
C ILE A 49 4.98 1.15 7.70
N VAL A 50 4.27 0.07 7.38
CA VAL A 50 4.33 -0.65 6.11
C VAL A 50 3.03 -0.38 5.36
N ASP A 51 3.13 0.34 4.25
CA ASP A 51 1.99 0.62 3.38
C ASP A 51 1.93 -0.41 2.27
N ILE A 52 0.89 -1.23 2.28
CA ILE A 52 0.74 -2.34 1.34
C ILE A 52 0.15 -1.94 -0.03
N HIS A 53 -0.53 -0.79 -0.08
CA HIS A 53 -1.15 -0.26 -1.30
C HIS A 53 -1.31 1.26 -1.18
N GLY A 54 -0.51 2.01 -1.92
CA GLY A 54 -0.61 3.45 -2.02
C GLY A 54 -0.51 3.92 -3.47
N ASP A 55 -1.51 4.65 -3.95
CA ASP A 55 -1.46 5.34 -5.26
C ASP A 55 -1.27 6.86 -5.11
N GLY A 56 -1.13 7.34 -3.88
CA GLY A 56 -0.86 8.74 -3.58
C GLY A 56 0.42 9.31 -4.22
N PHE A 57 1.35 8.47 -4.66
CA PHE A 57 2.56 8.91 -5.38
C PHE A 57 2.24 9.54 -6.74
N GLU A 58 1.11 9.19 -7.37
CA GLU A 58 0.71 9.72 -8.68
C GLU A 58 0.68 11.25 -8.72
N ARG A 59 0.26 11.91 -7.63
CA ARG A 59 0.22 13.39 -7.54
C ARG A 59 1.60 14.03 -7.57
N HIS A 60 2.65 13.31 -7.17
CA HIS A 60 4.03 13.78 -7.24
C HIS A 60 4.63 13.56 -8.64
N LEU A 61 4.14 12.57 -9.39
CA LEU A 61 4.57 12.29 -10.76
C LEU A 61 3.91 13.22 -11.79
N ALA A 62 2.72 13.74 -11.48
CA ALA A 62 2.00 14.67 -12.33
C ALA A 62 1.31 15.78 -11.52
N PRO A 63 2.07 16.63 -10.78
CA PRO A 63 1.50 17.68 -9.93
C PRO A 63 0.73 18.72 -10.73
N ARG A 64 1.09 18.90 -12.00
CA ARG A 64 0.39 19.74 -12.98
C ARG A 64 0.53 19.11 -14.36
N ARG A 65 -0.56 19.09 -15.16
CA ARG A 65 -0.55 18.53 -16.51
C ARG A 65 0.60 19.08 -17.35
N GLY A 66 1.47 18.20 -17.83
CA GLY A 66 2.61 18.54 -18.70
C GLY A 66 3.81 19.21 -18.00
N ALA A 67 3.76 19.39 -16.68
CA ALA A 67 4.82 20.13 -15.97
C ALA A 67 5.97 19.23 -15.48
N MET A 68 5.73 17.94 -15.20
CA MET A 68 6.76 17.00 -14.74
C MET A 68 7.17 16.10 -15.90
N LYS A 69 8.49 16.03 -16.13
CA LYS A 69 9.10 15.10 -17.09
C LYS A 69 10.06 14.12 -16.41
N ASP A 70 10.46 14.41 -15.19
CA ASP A 70 11.39 13.61 -14.40
C ASP A 70 10.60 12.78 -13.37
N ILE A 71 10.36 11.52 -13.71
CA ILE A 71 9.67 10.58 -12.82
C ILE A 71 10.50 10.30 -11.57
N GLY A 72 11.83 10.23 -11.68
CA GLY A 72 12.72 10.01 -10.54
C GLY A 72 12.58 11.11 -9.49
N ALA A 73 12.60 12.38 -9.90
CA ALA A 73 12.39 13.51 -8.99
C ALA A 73 11.00 13.47 -8.31
N GLY A 74 9.96 13.05 -9.04
CA GLY A 74 8.62 12.84 -8.49
C GLY A 74 8.60 11.73 -7.43
N LEU A 75 9.30 10.63 -7.66
CA LEU A 75 9.41 9.52 -6.71
C LEU A 75 10.18 9.93 -5.44
N VAL A 76 11.23 10.73 -5.57
CA VAL A 76 11.94 11.32 -4.41
C VAL A 76 11.00 12.23 -3.60
N ALA A 77 10.16 13.03 -4.26
CA ALA A 77 9.17 13.86 -3.57
C ALA A 77 8.08 13.02 -2.88
N ALA A 78 7.66 11.92 -3.50
CA ALA A 78 6.74 10.97 -2.88
C ALA A 78 7.37 10.30 -1.63
N GLU A 79 8.64 9.89 -1.71
CA GLU A 79 9.39 9.33 -0.59
C GLU A 79 9.47 10.30 0.59
N ALA A 80 9.71 11.57 0.34
CA ALA A 80 9.75 12.59 1.39
C ALA A 80 8.40 12.70 2.13
N GLU A 81 7.26 12.60 1.42
CA GLU A 81 5.95 12.58 2.04
C GLU A 81 5.70 11.28 2.83
N LEU A 82 6.08 10.12 2.29
CA LEU A 82 6.01 8.83 2.98
C LEU A 82 6.78 8.91 4.31
N ALA A 83 8.03 9.36 4.26
CA ALA A 83 8.90 9.50 5.42
C ALA A 83 8.31 10.46 6.48
N ALA A 84 7.75 11.60 6.07
CA ALA A 84 7.10 12.55 6.98
C ALA A 84 5.84 11.98 7.66
N ASN A 85 5.28 10.88 7.15
CA ASN A 85 4.13 10.17 7.71
C ASN A 85 4.50 8.90 8.48
N GLY A 86 5.80 8.61 8.68
CA GLY A 86 6.27 7.45 9.44
C GLY A 86 6.30 6.15 8.65
N ILE A 87 6.15 6.23 7.33
CA ILE A 87 6.16 5.07 6.44
C ILE A 87 7.60 4.70 6.12
N THR A 88 8.01 3.50 6.48
CA THR A 88 9.37 2.97 6.30
C THR A 88 9.46 1.97 5.15
N THR A 89 8.33 1.39 4.78
CA THR A 89 8.16 0.51 3.61
C THR A 89 6.87 0.91 2.91
N ALA A 90 6.89 1.07 1.59
CA ALA A 90 5.70 1.38 0.81
C ALA A 90 5.64 0.61 -0.49
N VAL A 91 4.44 0.16 -0.84
CA VAL A 91 4.11 -0.48 -2.12
C VAL A 91 3.36 0.51 -2.99
N LEU A 92 3.97 0.92 -4.09
CA LEU A 92 3.40 1.82 -5.07
C LEU A 92 2.45 1.04 -5.98
N ALA A 93 1.15 1.36 -5.91
CA ALA A 93 0.10 0.65 -6.63
C ALA A 93 -0.06 1.20 -8.06
N GLN A 94 0.84 0.78 -8.97
CA GLN A 94 0.86 1.23 -10.35
C GLN A 94 -0.09 0.43 -11.21
N PHE A 95 -0.92 1.10 -11.98
CA PHE A 95 -1.79 0.48 -12.96
C PHE A 95 -1.07 0.01 -14.23
N TYR A 96 -1.60 -1.07 -14.79
CA TYR A 96 -1.39 -1.49 -16.17
C TYR A 96 -2.77 -1.69 -16.79
N SER A 97 -3.32 -0.59 -17.32
CA SER A 97 -4.75 -0.48 -17.64
C SER A 97 -5.01 0.08 -19.03
N TRP A 98 -6.11 -0.36 -19.63
CA TRP A 98 -6.70 0.19 -20.85
C TRP A 98 -7.10 1.67 -20.70
N GLU A 99 -7.29 2.15 -19.48
CA GLU A 99 -7.65 3.53 -19.21
C GLU A 99 -6.65 4.52 -19.82
N GLY A 100 -5.36 4.14 -19.88
CA GLY A 100 -4.32 4.98 -20.47
C GLY A 100 -3.85 6.13 -19.56
N GLY A 101 -3.05 7.05 -20.10
CA GLY A 101 -2.44 8.10 -19.30
C GLY A 101 -1.56 7.53 -18.19
N MET A 102 -1.67 8.03 -16.96
CA MET A 102 -0.90 7.54 -15.81
C MET A 102 -1.23 6.10 -15.41
N ARG A 103 -2.34 5.55 -15.91
CA ARG A 103 -2.74 4.16 -15.69
C ARG A 103 -2.36 3.22 -16.84
N GLY A 104 -1.80 3.76 -17.92
CA GLY A 104 -1.45 2.98 -19.11
C GLY A 104 -0.11 2.24 -18.99
N PRO A 105 0.10 1.25 -19.90
CA PRO A 105 1.34 0.48 -19.96
C PRO A 105 2.60 1.34 -20.08
N GLU A 106 2.56 2.36 -20.93
CA GLU A 106 3.71 3.24 -21.18
C GLU A 106 4.13 3.98 -19.91
N PHE A 107 3.15 4.44 -19.14
CA PHE A 107 3.44 5.12 -17.87
C PHE A 107 3.96 4.15 -16.81
N ALA A 108 3.46 2.91 -16.78
CA ALA A 108 4.00 1.86 -15.91
C ALA A 108 5.48 1.62 -16.17
N HIS A 109 5.92 1.57 -17.45
CA HIS A 109 7.34 1.49 -17.81
C HIS A 109 8.15 2.67 -17.25
N LEU A 110 7.68 3.90 -17.46
CA LEU A 110 8.36 5.10 -16.96
C LEU A 110 8.50 5.10 -15.43
N VAL A 111 7.45 4.67 -14.70
CA VAL A 111 7.50 4.58 -13.24
C VAL A 111 8.52 3.54 -12.77
N MET A 112 8.54 2.35 -13.39
CA MET A 112 9.50 1.30 -13.00
C MET A 112 10.94 1.67 -13.32
N GLU A 113 11.18 2.29 -14.47
CA GLU A 113 12.51 2.81 -14.86
C GLU A 113 12.96 3.93 -13.91
N GLY A 114 12.06 4.88 -13.63
CA GLY A 114 12.32 5.95 -12.67
C GLY A 114 12.64 5.42 -11.28
N LEU A 115 11.87 4.45 -10.79
CA LEU A 115 12.12 3.80 -9.50
C LEU A 115 13.46 3.07 -9.46
N ALA A 116 13.81 2.37 -10.53
CA ALA A 116 15.12 1.70 -10.63
C ALA A 116 16.27 2.73 -10.59
N GLY A 117 16.09 3.88 -11.24
CA GLY A 117 17.10 4.94 -11.30
C GLY A 117 17.39 5.62 -9.97
N VAL A 118 16.36 5.79 -9.12
CA VAL A 118 16.51 6.51 -7.82
C VAL A 118 16.62 5.59 -6.61
N ARG A 119 16.39 4.28 -6.76
CA ARG A 119 16.30 3.32 -5.64
C ARG A 119 17.48 3.37 -4.68
N ALA A 120 18.70 3.58 -5.17
CA ALA A 120 19.91 3.60 -4.36
C ALA A 120 19.95 4.83 -3.41
N ASP A 121 19.30 5.91 -3.77
CA ASP A 121 19.28 7.17 -3.05
C ASP A 121 18.15 7.25 -2.01
N LEU A 122 17.11 6.42 -2.17
CA LEU A 122 15.97 6.39 -1.26
C LEU A 122 16.32 5.73 0.07
N VAL A 123 15.69 6.20 1.13
CA VAL A 123 15.82 5.64 2.49
C VAL A 123 14.63 4.74 2.81
N THR A 124 13.42 5.17 2.42
CA THR A 124 12.21 4.35 2.49
C THR A 124 12.31 3.18 1.53
N ASP A 125 11.94 1.98 1.97
CA ASP A 125 11.97 0.77 1.14
C ASP A 125 10.76 0.76 0.21
N LEU A 126 10.95 1.14 -1.06
CA LEU A 126 9.88 1.20 -2.05
C LEU A 126 9.79 -0.07 -2.87
N HIS A 127 8.60 -0.65 -2.90
CA HIS A 127 8.21 -1.77 -3.74
C HIS A 127 7.16 -1.32 -4.76
N ALA A 128 6.89 -2.17 -5.75
CA ALA A 128 5.81 -1.95 -6.71
C ALA A 128 4.77 -3.06 -6.62
N GLN A 129 3.50 -2.66 -6.68
CA GLN A 129 2.38 -3.52 -7.01
C GLN A 129 1.94 -3.19 -8.44
N LEU A 130 1.64 -4.20 -9.24
CA LEU A 130 1.03 -3.98 -10.54
C LEU A 130 -0.47 -4.27 -10.48
N ARG A 131 -1.28 -3.24 -10.75
CA ARG A 131 -2.73 -3.35 -10.87
C ARG A 131 -3.09 -3.68 -12.32
N VAL A 132 -3.51 -4.93 -12.55
CA VAL A 132 -3.75 -5.48 -13.89
C VAL A 132 -5.23 -5.52 -14.19
N GLU A 133 -5.66 -4.87 -15.27
CA GLU A 133 -7.01 -4.97 -15.79
C GLU A 133 -7.25 -6.31 -16.49
N THR A 134 -8.22 -7.07 -15.99
CA THR A 134 -8.51 -8.44 -16.48
C THR A 134 -8.98 -8.48 -17.92
N SER A 135 -9.59 -7.41 -18.41
CA SER A 135 -10.07 -7.31 -19.80
C SER A 135 -8.95 -7.21 -20.84
N MET A 136 -7.70 -6.94 -20.41
CA MET A 136 -6.55 -6.77 -21.32
C MET A 136 -5.90 -8.09 -21.73
N VAL A 137 -6.68 -9.09 -22.13
CA VAL A 137 -6.22 -10.46 -22.43
C VAL A 137 -5.08 -10.50 -23.45
N ASP A 138 -5.15 -9.65 -24.48
CA ASP A 138 -4.12 -9.61 -25.53
C ASP A 138 -2.77 -9.05 -25.04
N HIS A 139 -2.75 -8.41 -23.87
CA HIS A 139 -1.55 -7.89 -23.22
C HIS A 139 -0.94 -8.85 -22.18
N TYR A 140 -1.55 -9.99 -21.86
CA TYR A 140 -1.08 -10.84 -20.77
C TYR A 140 0.34 -11.33 -20.94
N GLY A 141 0.79 -11.60 -22.17
CA GLY A 141 2.18 -11.92 -22.45
C GLY A 141 3.14 -10.77 -22.12
N ALA A 142 2.79 -9.54 -22.51
CA ALA A 142 3.57 -8.34 -22.21
C ALA A 142 3.56 -8.03 -20.71
N ILE A 143 2.41 -8.22 -20.03
CA ILE A 143 2.28 -8.05 -18.57
C ILE A 143 3.20 -9.04 -17.83
N ALA A 144 3.22 -10.31 -18.21
CA ALA A 144 4.09 -11.31 -17.59
C ALA A 144 5.58 -10.99 -17.79
N ALA A 145 5.96 -10.53 -18.99
CA ALA A 145 7.32 -10.09 -19.29
C ALA A 145 7.69 -8.83 -18.46
N PHE A 146 6.80 -7.87 -18.35
CA PHE A 146 6.95 -6.65 -17.54
C PHE A 146 7.19 -6.98 -16.06
N ILE A 147 6.35 -7.84 -15.48
CA ILE A 147 6.47 -8.29 -14.09
C ILE A 147 7.84 -8.91 -13.84
N THR A 148 8.28 -9.78 -14.75
CA THR A 148 9.59 -10.45 -14.67
C THR A 148 10.75 -9.47 -14.78
N ALA A 149 10.71 -8.58 -15.79
CA ALA A 149 11.77 -7.62 -16.06
C ALA A 149 12.01 -6.65 -14.89
N HIS A 150 10.92 -6.19 -14.26
CA HIS A 150 10.96 -5.24 -13.16
C HIS A 150 10.93 -5.89 -11.78
N ARG A 151 10.94 -7.24 -11.72
CA ARG A 151 10.91 -8.02 -10.46
C ARG A 151 9.74 -7.62 -9.54
N ILE A 152 8.56 -7.44 -10.12
CA ILE A 152 7.36 -7.08 -9.36
C ILE A 152 6.89 -8.31 -8.59
N GLY A 153 6.91 -8.22 -7.27
CA GLY A 153 6.53 -9.33 -6.37
C GLY A 153 5.06 -9.37 -5.99
N TYR A 154 4.27 -8.35 -6.36
CA TYR A 154 2.88 -8.25 -5.99
C TYR A 154 2.00 -7.75 -7.15
N VAL A 155 0.95 -8.49 -7.46
CA VAL A 155 0.00 -8.20 -8.54
C VAL A 155 -1.41 -8.20 -8.00
N VAL A 156 -2.22 -7.23 -8.39
CA VAL A 156 -3.64 -7.17 -8.06
C VAL A 156 -4.47 -7.08 -9.33
N PHE A 157 -5.46 -7.94 -9.42
CA PHE A 157 -6.38 -7.97 -10.55
C PHE A 157 -7.57 -7.06 -10.31
N ASN A 158 -7.90 -6.25 -11.33
CA ASN A 158 -9.01 -5.30 -11.32
C ASN A 158 -9.89 -5.52 -12.53
N ASP A 159 -11.12 -5.06 -12.44
CA ASP A 159 -12.05 -4.95 -13.56
C ASP A 159 -12.85 -3.65 -13.43
N HIS A 160 -12.42 -2.63 -14.15
CA HIS A 160 -13.04 -1.30 -14.12
C HIS A 160 -13.93 -1.04 -15.35
N LEU A 161 -14.19 -2.05 -16.20
CA LEU A 161 -15.12 -1.86 -17.30
C LEU A 161 -16.55 -1.67 -16.77
N PRO A 162 -17.31 -0.70 -17.28
CA PRO A 162 -18.69 -0.46 -16.91
C PRO A 162 -19.62 -1.45 -17.62
N HIS A 163 -19.50 -2.75 -17.32
CA HIS A 163 -20.16 -3.86 -18.02
C HIS A 163 -21.65 -3.66 -18.20
N GLU A 164 -22.39 -3.28 -17.15
CA GLU A 164 -23.83 -3.06 -17.21
C GLU A 164 -24.24 -1.99 -18.24
N ALA A 165 -23.46 -0.89 -18.31
CA ALA A 165 -23.73 0.15 -19.28
C ALA A 165 -23.42 -0.30 -20.70
N LEU A 166 -22.31 -1.03 -20.90
CA LEU A 166 -21.88 -1.54 -22.20
C LEU A 166 -22.85 -2.59 -22.73
N GLU A 167 -23.28 -3.54 -21.90
CA GLU A 167 -24.25 -4.57 -22.23
C GLU A 167 -25.62 -3.98 -22.60
N ALA A 168 -26.05 -2.94 -21.87
CA ALA A 168 -27.29 -2.22 -22.17
C ALA A 168 -27.17 -1.26 -23.37
N GLY A 169 -26.03 -1.19 -24.05
CA GLY A 169 -25.78 -0.26 -25.15
C GLY A 169 -25.81 1.21 -24.72
N LYS A 170 -25.67 1.49 -23.41
CA LYS A 170 -25.69 2.84 -22.84
C LYS A 170 -24.30 3.45 -22.83
N ARG A 171 -24.26 4.77 -22.96
CA ARG A 171 -23.03 5.54 -22.84
C ARG A 171 -22.64 5.65 -21.35
N PRO A 172 -21.44 5.16 -20.93
CA PRO A 172 -21.00 5.29 -19.52
C PRO A 172 -20.95 6.76 -19.08
N ALA A 173 -21.42 7.06 -17.86
CA ALA A 173 -21.55 8.43 -17.38
C ALA A 173 -20.22 9.20 -17.30
N ARG A 174 -19.11 8.52 -17.04
CA ARG A 174 -17.77 9.12 -16.91
C ARG A 174 -16.95 9.11 -18.21
N LEU A 175 -17.47 8.55 -19.29
CA LEU A 175 -16.76 8.32 -20.56
C LEU A 175 -16.03 9.56 -21.09
N THR A 176 -16.77 10.66 -21.27
CA THR A 176 -16.21 11.90 -21.85
C THR A 176 -15.08 12.45 -20.99
N GLY A 177 -15.27 12.51 -19.66
CA GLY A 177 -14.26 13.01 -18.74
C GLY A 177 -13.01 12.12 -18.70
N GLN A 178 -13.17 10.80 -18.75
CA GLN A 178 -12.05 9.84 -18.81
C GLN A 178 -11.26 10.02 -20.10
N ALA A 179 -11.94 10.01 -21.26
CA ALA A 179 -11.30 10.15 -22.57
C ALA A 179 -10.52 11.47 -22.70
N LEU A 180 -11.14 12.60 -22.33
CA LEU A 180 -10.50 13.91 -22.44
C LEU A 180 -9.31 14.07 -21.49
N ARG A 181 -9.35 13.46 -20.30
CA ARG A 181 -8.23 13.50 -19.35
C ARG A 181 -6.94 12.94 -19.93
N ILE A 182 -7.03 11.92 -20.77
CA ILE A 182 -5.89 11.26 -21.43
C ILE A 182 -5.68 11.70 -22.89
N GLY A 183 -6.43 12.70 -23.37
CA GLY A 183 -6.35 13.19 -24.75
C GLY A 183 -6.91 12.23 -25.81
N ARG A 184 -7.77 11.28 -25.43
CA ARG A 184 -8.40 10.32 -26.34
C ARG A 184 -9.77 10.85 -26.80
N ASN A 185 -10.14 10.59 -28.07
CA ASN A 185 -11.49 10.88 -28.55
C ASN A 185 -12.51 9.98 -27.81
N PRO A 186 -13.63 10.54 -27.27
CA PRO A 186 -14.62 9.80 -26.52
C PRO A 186 -15.24 8.62 -27.27
N GLU A 187 -15.50 8.75 -28.58
CA GLU A 187 -16.08 7.67 -29.40
C GLU A 187 -15.08 6.52 -29.58
N LYS A 188 -13.80 6.84 -29.82
CA LYS A 188 -12.74 5.83 -29.88
C LYS A 188 -12.54 5.15 -28.54
N HIS A 189 -12.70 5.89 -27.43
CA HIS A 189 -12.61 5.34 -26.08
C HIS A 189 -13.77 4.38 -25.80
N LEU A 190 -15.00 4.74 -26.18
CA LEU A 190 -16.17 3.87 -26.07
C LEU A 190 -16.01 2.60 -26.92
N ALA A 191 -15.61 2.74 -28.19
CA ALA A 191 -15.41 1.59 -29.07
C ALA A 191 -14.37 0.59 -28.49
N MET A 192 -13.29 1.09 -27.94
CA MET A 192 -12.29 0.26 -27.25
C MET A 192 -12.90 -0.48 -26.04
N MET A 193 -13.68 0.22 -25.18
CA MET A 193 -14.33 -0.41 -24.03
C MET A 193 -15.32 -1.50 -24.48
N GLN A 194 -16.08 -1.29 -25.56
CA GLN A 194 -16.98 -2.28 -26.17
C GLN A 194 -16.20 -3.51 -26.64
N THR A 195 -15.10 -3.32 -27.37
CA THR A 195 -14.24 -4.43 -27.83
C THR A 195 -13.69 -5.23 -26.64
N LEU A 196 -13.25 -4.56 -25.57
CA LEU A 196 -12.78 -5.24 -24.35
C LEU A 196 -13.92 -6.01 -23.67
N HIS A 197 -15.12 -5.42 -23.57
CA HIS A 197 -16.30 -6.06 -23.00
C HIS A 197 -16.71 -7.31 -23.78
N GLU A 198 -16.78 -7.23 -25.11
CA GLU A 198 -17.07 -8.37 -25.99
C GLU A 198 -16.02 -9.49 -25.83
N GLY A 199 -14.78 -9.13 -25.56
CA GLY A 199 -13.66 -10.06 -25.31
C GLY A 199 -13.67 -10.75 -23.95
N MET A 200 -14.56 -10.40 -23.02
CA MET A 200 -14.57 -10.94 -21.64
C MET A 200 -14.73 -12.45 -21.55
N HIS A 201 -15.38 -13.07 -22.53
CA HIS A 201 -15.48 -14.54 -22.59
C HIS A 201 -14.12 -15.26 -22.67
N ARG A 202 -13.06 -14.57 -23.10
CA ARG A 202 -11.68 -15.09 -23.19
C ARG A 202 -10.95 -15.04 -21.84
N VAL A 203 -11.40 -14.15 -20.93
CA VAL A 203 -10.72 -13.85 -19.66
C VAL A 203 -10.52 -15.09 -18.78
N PRO A 204 -11.53 -15.94 -18.51
CA PRO A 204 -11.33 -17.04 -17.55
C PRO A 204 -10.19 -17.97 -17.92
N GLY A 205 -10.10 -18.38 -19.18
CA GLY A 205 -9.04 -19.27 -19.65
C GLY A 205 -7.65 -18.61 -19.71
N ALA A 206 -7.58 -17.36 -20.16
CA ALA A 206 -6.34 -16.63 -20.27
C ALA A 206 -5.80 -16.24 -18.87
N LEU A 207 -6.68 -15.76 -17.99
CA LEU A 207 -6.34 -15.38 -16.63
C LEU A 207 -5.85 -16.58 -15.81
N GLY A 208 -6.45 -17.76 -15.97
CA GLY A 208 -5.99 -18.98 -15.33
C GLY A 208 -4.55 -19.35 -15.73
N LYS A 209 -4.17 -19.15 -17.01
CA LYS A 209 -2.79 -19.36 -17.47
C LYS A 209 -1.82 -18.33 -16.88
N LEU A 210 -2.19 -17.05 -16.90
CA LEU A 210 -1.38 -15.97 -16.33
C LEU A 210 -1.17 -16.18 -14.82
N SER A 211 -2.24 -16.43 -14.07
CA SER A 211 -2.17 -16.66 -12.62
C SER A 211 -1.28 -17.85 -12.26
N ALA A 212 -1.41 -18.95 -13.01
CA ALA A 212 -0.54 -20.12 -12.82
C ALA A 212 0.94 -19.81 -13.11
N GLN A 213 1.23 -18.95 -14.10
CA GLN A 213 2.58 -18.50 -14.39
C GLN A 213 3.13 -17.62 -13.26
N LEU A 214 2.35 -16.66 -12.77
CA LEU A 214 2.73 -15.76 -11.68
C LEU A 214 2.94 -16.54 -10.36
N ALA A 215 2.08 -17.49 -10.05
CA ALA A 215 2.23 -18.36 -8.88
C ALA A 215 3.54 -19.16 -8.92
N ARG A 216 3.90 -19.74 -10.07
CA ARG A 216 5.20 -20.44 -10.24
C ARG A 216 6.41 -19.52 -10.08
N ALA A 217 6.24 -18.24 -10.40
CA ALA A 217 7.28 -17.21 -10.21
C ALA A 217 7.35 -16.68 -8.77
N GLY A 218 6.49 -17.15 -7.86
CA GLY A 218 6.42 -16.69 -6.48
C GLY A 218 5.81 -15.29 -6.31
N VAL A 219 5.07 -14.81 -7.31
CA VAL A 219 4.38 -13.51 -7.24
C VAL A 219 3.16 -13.62 -6.35
N ILE A 220 3.04 -12.73 -5.37
CA ILE A 220 1.85 -12.60 -4.54
C ILE A 220 0.73 -12.02 -5.39
N MET A 221 -0.48 -12.61 -5.29
CA MET A 221 -1.63 -12.17 -6.07
C MET A 221 -2.81 -11.78 -5.17
N GLY A 222 -3.48 -10.70 -5.53
CA GLY A 222 -4.70 -10.21 -4.91
C GLY A 222 -5.79 -9.88 -5.94
N SER A 223 -6.99 -9.65 -5.43
CA SER A 223 -8.11 -9.04 -6.15
C SER A 223 -8.49 -7.73 -5.51
N HIS A 224 -9.21 -6.89 -6.23
CA HIS A 224 -9.63 -5.56 -5.78
C HIS A 224 -11.14 -5.43 -5.91
N ASP A 225 -11.79 -4.84 -4.90
CA ASP A 225 -13.22 -4.52 -4.89
C ASP A 225 -14.15 -5.74 -5.02
N ASP A 226 -13.82 -6.84 -4.34
CA ASP A 226 -14.66 -8.05 -4.33
C ASP A 226 -16.05 -7.75 -3.74
N ARG A 227 -17.12 -8.12 -4.48
CA ARG A 227 -18.52 -7.79 -4.14
C ARG A 227 -19.31 -8.94 -3.54
N SER A 228 -18.81 -10.16 -3.60
CA SER A 228 -19.53 -11.35 -3.13
C SER A 228 -18.60 -12.48 -2.75
N ALA A 229 -19.10 -13.43 -1.98
CA ALA A 229 -18.40 -14.68 -1.67
C ALA A 229 -17.96 -15.43 -2.93
N CYS A 230 -18.85 -15.51 -3.93
CA CYS A 230 -18.56 -16.17 -5.21
C CYS A 230 -17.39 -15.53 -5.95
N ALA A 231 -17.31 -14.19 -5.99
CA ALA A 231 -16.17 -13.48 -6.58
C ALA A 231 -14.88 -13.82 -5.83
N ARG A 232 -14.91 -13.80 -4.49
CA ARG A 232 -13.75 -14.14 -3.65
C ARG A 232 -13.27 -15.57 -3.86
N ASP A 233 -14.19 -16.54 -3.92
CA ASP A 233 -13.87 -17.95 -4.16
C ASP A 233 -13.22 -18.16 -5.53
N ARG A 234 -13.74 -17.47 -6.54
CA ARG A 234 -13.15 -17.47 -7.89
C ARG A 234 -11.71 -16.95 -7.87
N TRP A 235 -11.44 -15.83 -7.21
CA TRP A 235 -10.10 -15.28 -7.10
C TRP A 235 -9.17 -16.21 -6.34
N ARG A 236 -9.63 -16.79 -5.25
CA ARG A 236 -8.88 -17.79 -4.49
C ARG A 236 -8.51 -19.00 -5.36
N SER A 237 -9.40 -19.48 -6.18
CA SER A 237 -9.15 -20.60 -7.10
C SER A 237 -8.04 -20.31 -8.12
N LEU A 238 -7.81 -19.04 -8.42
CA LEU A 238 -6.71 -18.56 -9.27
C LEU A 238 -5.41 -18.28 -8.48
N GLY A 239 -5.40 -18.51 -7.16
CA GLY A 239 -4.25 -18.24 -6.29
C GLY A 239 -4.14 -16.82 -5.78
N ALA A 240 -5.12 -15.95 -6.02
CA ALA A 240 -5.16 -14.61 -5.44
C ALA A 240 -5.63 -14.70 -3.98
N ARG A 241 -4.68 -14.60 -3.06
CA ARG A 241 -4.85 -14.83 -1.61
C ARG A 241 -4.98 -13.55 -0.79
N ILE A 242 -5.12 -12.40 -1.47
CA ILE A 242 -5.35 -11.10 -0.84
C ILE A 242 -6.65 -10.53 -1.42
N ALA A 243 -7.58 -10.13 -0.55
CA ALA A 243 -8.76 -9.35 -0.87
C ALA A 243 -8.47 -7.88 -0.54
N GLU A 244 -8.18 -7.04 -1.55
CA GLU A 244 -8.04 -5.61 -1.34
C GLU A 244 -9.38 -4.92 -1.48
N PHE A 245 -9.75 -4.17 -0.47
CA PHE A 245 -10.94 -3.32 -0.40
C PHE A 245 -12.24 -4.06 -0.74
N PRO A 246 -12.52 -5.26 -0.14
CA PRO A 246 -13.79 -5.91 -0.36
C PRO A 246 -14.93 -4.94 -0.09
N GLU A 247 -15.88 -4.86 -1.04
CA GLU A 247 -16.97 -3.89 -0.98
C GLU A 247 -18.09 -4.31 -0.02
N THR A 248 -18.16 -5.60 0.35
CA THR A 248 -19.20 -6.16 1.21
C THR A 248 -18.62 -6.96 2.36
N VAL A 249 -19.39 -7.05 3.45
CA VAL A 249 -19.06 -7.94 4.58
C VAL A 249 -19.02 -9.40 4.13
N GLU A 250 -19.96 -9.81 3.27
CA GLU A 250 -20.00 -11.16 2.69
C GLU A 250 -18.68 -11.56 2.01
N ALA A 251 -18.12 -10.66 1.19
CA ALA A 251 -16.84 -10.92 0.52
C ALA A 251 -15.68 -11.03 1.53
N ALA A 252 -15.68 -10.20 2.57
CA ALA A 252 -14.66 -10.23 3.61
C ALA A 252 -14.77 -11.49 4.48
N GLU A 253 -15.99 -11.93 4.84
CA GLU A 253 -16.22 -13.19 5.56
C GLU A 253 -15.77 -14.39 4.74
N ALA A 254 -16.06 -14.40 3.44
CA ALA A 254 -15.60 -15.44 2.53
C ALA A 254 -14.05 -15.45 2.39
N ALA A 255 -13.42 -14.28 2.39
CA ALA A 255 -11.95 -14.17 2.43
C ALA A 255 -11.41 -14.78 3.73
N ARG A 256 -11.97 -14.40 4.88
CA ARG A 256 -11.57 -14.91 6.19
C ARG A 256 -11.76 -16.42 6.30
N ALA A 257 -12.91 -16.94 5.89
CA ALA A 257 -13.20 -18.37 5.88
C ALA A 257 -12.23 -19.18 4.99
N GLY A 258 -11.79 -18.59 3.88
CA GLY A 258 -10.80 -19.19 2.98
C GLY A 258 -9.35 -19.00 3.42
N GLY A 259 -9.08 -18.28 4.52
CA GLY A 259 -7.73 -17.96 5.00
C GLY A 259 -7.00 -16.96 4.08
N ASP A 260 -7.72 -16.11 3.37
CA ASP A 260 -7.15 -15.02 2.57
C ASP A 260 -6.92 -13.78 3.44
N ALA A 261 -5.91 -13.00 3.13
CA ALA A 261 -5.66 -11.73 3.81
C ALA A 261 -6.65 -10.66 3.34
N ILE A 262 -7.09 -9.82 4.28
CA ILE A 262 -8.06 -8.76 4.02
C ILE A 262 -7.40 -7.40 4.26
N VAL A 263 -7.36 -6.57 3.21
CA VAL A 263 -6.77 -5.23 3.23
C VAL A 263 -7.87 -4.20 3.07
N MET A 264 -7.96 -3.24 4.02
CA MET A 264 -8.93 -2.15 3.95
C MET A 264 -8.25 -0.79 3.80
N GLY A 265 -8.95 0.17 3.21
CA GLY A 265 -8.43 1.53 3.06
C GLY A 265 -8.44 2.30 4.39
N ALA A 266 -7.29 2.78 4.86
CA ALA A 266 -7.20 3.65 6.02
C ALA A 266 -8.04 4.95 5.90
N PRO A 267 -8.23 5.56 4.71
CA PRO A 267 -9.16 6.67 4.54
C PRO A 267 -10.61 6.34 4.92
N ASN A 268 -11.04 5.09 4.76
CA ASN A 268 -12.37 4.63 5.20
C ASN A 268 -12.51 4.72 6.72
N VAL A 269 -11.49 4.29 7.47
CA VAL A 269 -11.46 4.44 8.95
C VAL A 269 -11.49 5.91 9.34
N VAL A 270 -10.65 6.75 8.71
CA VAL A 270 -10.53 8.18 9.06
C VAL A 270 -11.82 8.96 8.81
N ARG A 271 -12.62 8.56 7.82
CA ARG A 271 -13.92 9.16 7.52
C ARG A 271 -15.06 8.59 8.39
N GLY A 272 -14.85 7.47 9.06
CA GLY A 272 -15.88 6.77 9.81
C GLY A 272 -16.82 5.93 8.94
N GLY A 273 -16.38 5.55 7.72
CA GLY A 273 -17.14 4.69 6.80
C GLY A 273 -16.78 4.88 5.33
N SER A 274 -17.38 4.06 4.47
CA SER A 274 -17.20 4.13 3.02
C SER A 274 -17.90 5.36 2.41
N HIS A 275 -17.26 6.02 1.44
CA HIS A 275 -17.86 7.13 0.70
C HIS A 275 -18.83 6.66 -0.40
N ASN A 276 -18.79 5.36 -0.75
CA ASN A 276 -19.65 4.74 -1.77
C ASN A 276 -20.80 3.93 -1.17
N GLY A 277 -20.95 3.91 0.17
CA GLY A 277 -21.94 3.07 0.85
C GLY A 277 -21.53 1.57 0.95
N ASN A 278 -20.27 1.25 0.60
CA ASN A 278 -19.69 -0.09 0.76
C ASN A 278 -19.39 -0.39 2.23
N ALA A 279 -18.83 -1.56 2.51
CA ALA A 279 -18.46 -1.98 3.86
C ALA A 279 -17.59 -0.95 4.61
N SER A 280 -17.95 -0.73 5.86
CA SER A 280 -17.24 0.19 6.76
C SER A 280 -16.00 -0.49 7.34
N ALA A 281 -14.83 0.12 7.17
CA ALA A 281 -13.61 -0.42 7.75
C ALA A 281 -13.62 -0.45 9.29
N PRO A 282 -14.18 0.54 10.03
CA PRO A 282 -14.40 0.42 11.47
C PRO A 282 -15.24 -0.81 11.86
N ASP A 283 -16.34 -1.07 11.15
CA ASP A 283 -17.19 -2.24 11.44
C ASP A 283 -16.45 -3.55 11.15
N MET A 284 -15.74 -3.62 10.03
CA MET A 284 -14.90 -4.78 9.72
C MET A 284 -13.78 -4.99 10.76
N ALA A 285 -13.19 -3.90 11.28
CA ALA A 285 -12.20 -3.99 12.36
C ALA A 285 -12.83 -4.58 13.63
N ALA A 286 -14.02 -4.12 14.01
CA ALA A 286 -14.78 -4.65 15.16
C ALA A 286 -15.12 -6.14 14.99
N MET A 287 -15.34 -6.60 13.76
CA MET A 287 -15.62 -7.99 13.42
C MET A 287 -14.34 -8.85 13.29
N GLY A 288 -13.14 -8.28 13.39
CA GLY A 288 -11.87 -8.99 13.18
C GLY A 288 -11.62 -9.37 11.72
N LEU A 289 -12.21 -8.65 10.77
CA LEU A 289 -12.14 -8.91 9.33
C LEU A 289 -11.08 -8.04 8.61
N ILE A 290 -10.05 -7.56 9.32
CA ILE A 290 -8.96 -6.79 8.71
C ILE A 290 -7.62 -7.39 9.15
N ASP A 291 -6.70 -7.61 8.19
CA ASP A 291 -5.32 -8.02 8.45
C ASP A 291 -4.35 -6.86 8.22
N ALA A 292 -4.67 -5.93 7.32
CA ALA A 292 -3.86 -4.76 7.02
C ALA A 292 -4.71 -3.55 6.60
N LEU A 293 -4.19 -2.36 6.90
CA LEU A 293 -4.68 -1.11 6.36
C LEU A 293 -3.71 -0.59 5.29
N ALA A 294 -4.27 0.00 4.24
CA ALA A 294 -3.56 0.62 3.13
C ALA A 294 -3.83 2.13 3.08
N SER A 295 -2.86 2.91 2.62
CA SER A 295 -3.03 4.36 2.48
C SER A 295 -3.97 4.77 1.37
N ASP A 296 -4.09 3.93 0.34
CA ASP A 296 -4.84 4.25 -0.87
C ASP A 296 -4.29 5.58 -1.46
N TYR A 297 -5.09 6.61 -1.60
CA TYR A 297 -4.68 7.92 -2.12
C TYR A 297 -4.10 8.88 -1.05
N HIS A 298 -4.05 8.52 0.25
CA HIS A 298 -3.76 9.47 1.35
C HIS A 298 -2.86 8.89 2.44
N TYR A 299 -1.55 9.04 2.30
CA TYR A 299 -0.52 8.54 3.23
C TYR A 299 -0.73 8.87 4.71
N PRO A 300 -1.18 10.10 5.10
CA PRO A 300 -1.43 10.41 6.51
C PRO A 300 -2.51 9.56 7.18
N SER A 301 -3.38 8.88 6.40
CA SER A 301 -4.49 8.10 6.93
C SER A 301 -4.05 6.88 7.73
N LEU A 302 -2.94 6.22 7.37
CA LEU A 302 -2.48 5.00 8.06
C LEU A 302 -2.28 5.24 9.56
N ARG A 303 -1.42 6.20 9.90
CA ARG A 303 -1.16 6.56 11.29
C ARG A 303 -2.43 7.03 12.01
N ARG A 304 -3.24 7.87 11.36
CA ARG A 304 -4.48 8.39 11.93
C ARG A 304 -5.49 7.28 12.19
N ALA A 305 -5.65 6.34 11.27
CA ALA A 305 -6.56 5.21 11.38
C ALA A 305 -6.19 4.32 12.57
N ALA A 306 -4.91 3.98 12.73
CA ALA A 306 -4.46 3.16 13.86
C ALA A 306 -4.78 3.84 15.21
N PHE A 307 -4.50 5.12 15.37
CA PHE A 307 -4.87 5.84 16.58
C PHE A 307 -6.39 5.97 16.79
N LEU A 308 -7.17 6.19 15.73
CA LEU A 308 -8.63 6.27 15.83
C LEU A 308 -9.26 4.93 16.26
N LEU A 309 -8.77 3.80 15.73
CA LEU A 309 -9.24 2.47 16.14
C LEU A 309 -8.91 2.19 17.62
N ALA A 310 -7.73 2.61 18.09
CA ALA A 310 -7.36 2.50 19.49
C ALA A 310 -8.18 3.42 20.40
N ASP A 311 -8.38 4.68 20.02
CA ASP A 311 -9.17 5.65 20.78
C ASP A 311 -10.66 5.26 20.85
N ALA A 312 -11.17 4.61 19.80
CA ALA A 312 -12.54 4.08 19.78
C ALA A 312 -12.70 2.76 20.59
N GLY A 313 -11.60 2.20 21.10
CA GLY A 313 -11.65 0.95 21.85
C GLY A 313 -11.94 -0.30 20.99
N LEU A 314 -11.83 -0.18 19.66
CA LEU A 314 -12.02 -1.31 18.75
C LEU A 314 -10.85 -2.28 18.78
N HIS A 315 -9.66 -1.75 19.10
CA HIS A 315 -8.42 -2.49 19.39
C HIS A 315 -7.68 -1.78 20.51
N ASP A 316 -6.78 -2.47 21.22
CA ASP A 316 -5.73 -1.77 21.95
C ASP A 316 -4.72 -1.14 20.97
N LEU A 317 -3.81 -0.31 21.47
CA LEU A 317 -2.84 0.38 20.59
C LEU A 317 -1.96 -0.62 19.83
N ALA A 318 -1.57 -1.73 20.44
CA ALA A 318 -0.73 -2.75 19.80
C ALA A 318 -1.48 -3.44 18.65
N GLY A 319 -2.73 -3.84 18.86
CA GLY A 319 -3.58 -4.42 17.84
C GLY A 319 -3.91 -3.45 16.69
N ALA A 320 -4.23 -2.19 17.02
CA ALA A 320 -4.46 -1.17 16.00
C ALA A 320 -3.20 -0.88 15.18
N TRP A 321 -2.03 -0.82 15.84
CA TRP A 321 -0.76 -0.59 15.17
C TRP A 321 -0.30 -1.78 14.34
N HIS A 322 -0.66 -2.99 14.74
CA HIS A 322 -0.44 -4.21 13.95
C HIS A 322 -0.99 -4.08 12.52
N LEU A 323 -2.17 -3.48 12.37
CA LEU A 323 -2.84 -3.31 11.06
C LEU A 323 -2.07 -2.38 10.09
N VAL A 324 -1.12 -1.59 10.58
CA VAL A 324 -0.30 -0.68 9.74
C VAL A 324 1.19 -1.03 9.78
N SER A 325 1.58 -2.09 10.46
CA SER A 325 2.99 -2.48 10.60
C SER A 325 3.21 -3.97 10.36
N LYS A 326 3.00 -4.83 11.34
CA LYS A 326 3.25 -6.28 11.24
C LYS A 326 2.25 -6.99 10.33
N GLY A 327 0.99 -6.59 10.34
CA GLY A 327 -0.06 -7.15 9.48
C GLY A 327 0.32 -7.04 8.00
N PRO A 328 0.48 -5.82 7.44
CA PRO A 328 0.89 -5.67 6.04
C PRO A 328 2.26 -6.27 5.74
N ALA A 329 3.23 -6.24 6.67
CA ALA A 329 4.51 -6.93 6.49
C ALA A 329 4.32 -8.44 6.31
N THR A 330 3.45 -9.06 7.12
CA THR A 330 3.12 -10.49 7.03
C THR A 330 2.44 -10.82 5.70
N VAL A 331 1.47 -10.02 5.28
CA VAL A 331 0.76 -10.20 4.00
C VAL A 331 1.73 -10.14 2.82
N LEU A 332 2.75 -9.26 2.89
CA LEU A 332 3.79 -9.14 1.88
C LEU A 332 4.95 -10.14 2.01
N GLY A 333 4.93 -11.02 3.01
CA GLY A 333 6.01 -11.97 3.28
C GLY A 333 7.30 -11.33 3.78
N LEU A 334 7.25 -10.12 4.34
CA LEU A 334 8.40 -9.39 4.88
C LEU A 334 8.60 -9.77 6.37
N ALA A 335 9.42 -10.79 6.62
CA ALA A 335 9.59 -11.35 7.97
C ALA A 335 10.51 -10.51 8.89
N ASP A 336 11.28 -9.58 8.33
CA ASP A 336 12.33 -8.82 9.02
C ASP A 336 11.87 -7.50 9.65
N ARG A 337 10.56 -7.16 9.57
CA ARG A 337 10.01 -5.86 9.98
C ARG A 337 8.60 -5.94 10.55
N GLY A 338 8.07 -4.79 10.96
CA GLY A 338 6.71 -4.63 11.46
C GLY A 338 6.58 -4.70 12.99
N ASP A 339 7.67 -5.03 13.72
CA ASP A 339 7.79 -4.94 15.17
C ASP A 339 9.18 -4.43 15.57
N LEU A 340 9.38 -4.15 16.87
CA LEU A 340 10.63 -3.62 17.43
C LEU A 340 11.42 -4.69 18.22
N ALA A 341 11.28 -5.96 17.85
CA ALA A 341 12.01 -7.03 18.48
C ALA A 341 13.50 -7.04 18.08
N PRO A 342 14.42 -7.49 18.95
CA PRO A 342 15.82 -7.65 18.60
C PRO A 342 16.02 -8.49 17.33
N GLY A 343 16.94 -8.06 16.48
CA GLY A 343 17.23 -8.72 15.19
C GLY A 343 16.39 -8.23 14.02
N GLN A 344 15.25 -7.61 14.26
CA GLN A 344 14.41 -7.00 13.23
C GLN A 344 15.11 -5.81 12.59
N ARG A 345 14.71 -5.45 11.37
CA ARG A 345 15.14 -4.24 10.68
C ARG A 345 14.78 -3.01 11.54
N ALA A 346 15.69 -2.06 11.65
CA ALA A 346 15.47 -0.85 12.44
C ALA A 346 14.55 0.13 11.69
N ASP A 347 13.27 -0.26 11.62
CA ASP A 347 12.16 0.51 11.06
C ASP A 347 11.30 1.02 12.21
N LEU A 348 11.37 2.32 12.46
CA LEU A 348 10.66 2.92 13.59
C LEU A 348 10.22 4.35 13.28
N MET A 349 9.12 4.74 13.92
CA MET A 349 8.60 6.09 13.93
C MET A 349 8.59 6.62 15.35
N VAL A 350 9.04 7.89 15.53
CA VAL A 350 8.95 8.62 16.78
C VAL A 350 7.86 9.65 16.67
N VAL A 351 6.89 9.63 17.58
CA VAL A 351 5.80 10.61 17.64
C VAL A 351 5.81 11.36 18.96
N ASP A 352 5.43 12.61 18.93
CA ASP A 352 5.15 13.38 20.15
C ASP A 352 3.95 12.76 20.89
N SER A 353 4.12 12.45 22.18
CA SER A 353 3.13 11.69 22.94
C SER A 353 1.78 12.42 23.11
N ARG A 354 1.78 13.76 23.10
CA ARG A 354 0.59 14.58 23.27
C ARG A 354 -0.13 14.88 21.95
N THR A 355 0.64 15.21 20.89
CA THR A 355 0.06 15.66 19.62
C THR A 355 -0.02 14.55 18.57
N ARG A 356 0.67 13.43 18.79
CA ARG A 356 0.82 12.32 17.86
C ARG A 356 1.44 12.73 16.50
N ARG A 357 2.12 13.89 16.46
CA ARG A 357 2.85 14.32 15.26
C ARG A 357 4.13 13.51 15.12
N VAL A 358 4.45 13.12 13.88
CA VAL A 358 5.72 12.46 13.57
C VAL A 358 6.86 13.45 13.83
N ALA A 359 7.83 13.03 14.60
CA ALA A 359 9.03 13.77 14.94
C ALA A 359 10.28 13.17 14.31
N ALA A 360 10.29 11.83 14.10
CA ALA A 360 11.34 11.18 13.33
C ALA A 360 10.79 9.90 12.68
N THR A 361 11.38 9.54 11.53
CA THR A 361 11.20 8.25 10.86
C THR A 361 12.58 7.70 10.55
N ILE A 362 12.81 6.46 10.93
CA ILE A 362 14.05 5.72 10.70
C ILE A 362 13.71 4.46 9.94
N SER A 363 14.30 4.29 8.77
CA SER A 363 14.10 3.13 7.90
C SER A 363 15.44 2.42 7.68
N GLY A 364 15.52 1.14 8.03
CA GLY A 364 16.76 0.37 8.00
C GLY A 364 17.91 0.99 8.79
N GLY A 365 17.58 1.66 9.91
CA GLY A 365 18.57 2.37 10.75
C GLY A 365 19.12 3.65 10.13
N ARG A 366 18.50 4.20 9.09
CA ARG A 366 18.82 5.51 8.48
C ARG A 366 17.67 6.48 8.72
N ILE A 367 17.98 7.74 9.05
CA ILE A 367 16.94 8.77 9.19
C ILE A 367 16.39 9.11 7.81
N SER A 368 15.07 8.95 7.62
CA SER A 368 14.35 9.42 6.46
C SER A 368 13.57 10.72 6.71
N TYR A 369 13.18 10.96 7.98
CA TYR A 369 12.55 12.21 8.40
C TYR A 369 12.99 12.58 9.83
N LEU A 370 13.21 13.87 10.09
CA LEU A 370 13.57 14.36 11.41
C LEU A 370 13.11 15.80 11.60
N ALA A 371 12.42 16.09 12.69
CA ALA A 371 11.83 17.41 12.94
C ALA A 371 11.78 17.78 14.45
N GLY A 372 11.68 19.06 14.71
CA GLY A 372 11.38 19.64 16.02
C GLY A 372 12.36 19.22 17.13
N ALA A 373 11.80 18.96 18.33
CA ALA A 373 12.61 18.63 19.52
C ALA A 373 13.36 17.30 19.39
N ALA A 374 12.83 16.34 18.62
CA ALA A 374 13.55 15.08 18.36
C ALA A 374 14.84 15.33 17.57
N ALA A 375 14.83 16.26 16.61
CA ALA A 375 16.04 16.64 15.85
C ALA A 375 17.13 17.19 16.76
N ALA A 376 16.78 18.13 17.65
CA ALA A 376 17.74 18.70 18.60
C ALA A 376 18.39 17.63 19.50
N ARG A 377 17.62 16.61 19.92
CA ARG A 377 18.11 15.53 20.79
C ARG A 377 18.92 14.45 20.05
N MET A 378 18.60 14.21 18.78
CA MET A 378 19.31 13.19 17.99
C MET A 378 20.62 13.70 17.39
N ILE A 379 20.71 15.00 17.09
CA ILE A 379 21.90 15.63 16.46
C ILE A 379 22.91 16.11 17.53
N GLY A 380 22.43 16.63 18.67
CA GLY A 380 23.25 16.99 19.82
C GLY A 380 23.72 15.75 20.55
#